data_0417c1dcfcef9ff04b491b0a7ea2b991
#
_entry.id   0417c1dcfcef9ff04b491b0a7ea2b991
#
_cell.length_a   1.000
_cell.length_b   1.000
_cell.length_c   1.000
_cell.angle_alpha   90.00
_cell.angle_beta   90.00
_cell.angle_gamma   90.00
#
_symmetry.space_group_name_H-M   'P 1'
#
loop_
_entity.id
_entity.type
_entity.pdbx_description
1 polymer ?
#
loop_
_entity_poly.entity_id
_entity_poly.type
_entity_poly.pdbx_seq_one_letter_code
_entity_poly.pdbx_strand_id
1 'polypeptide(L)'
;DMYLMMMSSFNDLKEETSRKVGYLAKYSFDDIIGESMAINKIKELGHMAAKTDSNVLIIGESGTGKELTAQAIHNDSLRKKGPFVTIHCSAIPNEMMEMELFGDEKNYQMGKIELAENGTLFLDEIEYMSFECQSKLFEFLNSKVLHQRKIDVRIIASTQIDLLHRVNQQLFKGELYYKLNVLHIVIPPLRQRRDD
;
A
#
# COMPACT_ATOMS: atom_id res chain seq x y z
N ASP A 1 -32.03 -9.14 10.43
CA ASP A 1 -31.95 -9.58 9.01
C ASP A 1 -31.83 -8.43 8.02
N MET A 2 -32.55 -7.31 8.24
CA MET A 2 -32.43 -6.11 7.39
C MET A 2 -31.01 -5.50 7.40
N TYR A 3 -30.34 -5.52 8.55
CA TYR A 3 -28.96 -5.05 8.68
C TYR A 3 -27.98 -5.89 7.87
N LEU A 4 -28.12 -7.21 7.90
CA LEU A 4 -27.29 -8.14 7.11
C LEU A 4 -27.52 -7.97 5.60
N MET A 5 -28.77 -7.72 5.18
CA MET A 5 -29.08 -7.41 3.78
C MET A 5 -28.50 -6.07 3.34
N MET A 6 -28.55 -5.06 4.18
CA MET A 6 -27.92 -3.76 3.89
C MET A 6 -26.40 -3.86 3.79
N MET A 7 -25.77 -4.65 4.68
CA MET A 7 -24.31 -4.89 4.64
C MET A 7 -23.89 -5.69 3.41
N SER A 8 -24.67 -6.69 3.00
CA SER A 8 -24.45 -7.44 1.75
C SER A 8 -24.53 -6.50 0.54
N SER A 9 -25.62 -5.73 0.43
CA SER A 9 -25.80 -4.76 -0.67
C SER A 9 -24.70 -3.69 -0.70
N PHE A 10 -24.21 -3.26 0.46
CA PHE A 10 -23.12 -2.29 0.56
C PHE A 10 -21.80 -2.90 0.08
N ASN A 11 -21.52 -4.16 0.45
CA ASN A 11 -20.32 -4.86 -0.01
C ASN A 11 -20.39 -5.15 -1.51
N ASP A 12 -21.55 -5.53 -2.05
CA ASP A 12 -21.74 -5.75 -3.48
C ASP A 12 -21.55 -4.47 -4.30
N LEU A 13 -22.09 -3.34 -3.81
CA LEU A 13 -21.88 -2.02 -4.40
C LEU A 13 -20.41 -1.59 -4.34
N LYS A 14 -19.71 -1.91 -3.25
CA LYS A 14 -18.30 -1.61 -3.06
C LYS A 14 -17.43 -2.42 -4.02
N GLU A 15 -17.71 -3.73 -4.18
CA GLU A 15 -17.00 -4.57 -5.17
C GLU A 15 -17.26 -4.09 -6.59
N GLU A 16 -18.52 -3.75 -6.91
CA GLU A 16 -18.88 -3.22 -8.23
C GLU A 16 -18.21 -1.87 -8.51
N THR A 17 -18.16 -0.99 -7.53
CA THR A 17 -17.49 0.30 -7.62
C THR A 17 -15.98 0.12 -7.78
N SER A 18 -15.36 -0.79 -7.03
CA SER A 18 -13.93 -1.10 -7.15
C SER A 18 -13.58 -1.63 -8.55
N ARG A 19 -14.44 -2.47 -9.14
CA ARG A 19 -14.28 -2.95 -10.52
C ARG A 19 -14.46 -1.83 -11.55
N LYS A 20 -15.43 -0.93 -11.37
CA LYS A 20 -15.69 0.18 -12.29
C LYS A 20 -14.61 1.26 -12.24
N VAL A 21 -14.02 1.52 -11.08
CA VAL A 21 -12.98 2.55 -10.89
C VAL A 21 -11.56 2.03 -11.15
N GLY A 22 -11.40 0.72 -11.42
CA GLY A 22 -10.10 0.14 -11.79
C GLY A 22 -9.16 -0.12 -10.59
N TYR A 23 -9.70 -0.30 -9.39
CA TYR A 23 -8.92 -0.71 -8.21
C TYR A 23 -8.56 -2.20 -8.25
N LEU A 24 -7.97 -2.63 -9.37
CA LEU A 24 -7.51 -3.99 -9.57
C LEU A 24 -6.01 -4.02 -9.77
N ALA A 25 -5.34 -4.97 -9.12
CA ALA A 25 -3.95 -5.28 -9.43
C ALA A 25 -3.90 -6.04 -10.77
N LYS A 26 -3.12 -5.53 -11.72
CA LYS A 26 -3.03 -6.07 -13.09
C LYS A 26 -1.85 -7.01 -13.28
N TYR A 27 -0.81 -6.87 -12.47
CA TYR A 27 0.48 -7.55 -12.66
C TYR A 27 0.69 -8.67 -11.65
N SER A 28 1.38 -9.71 -12.10
CA SER A 28 1.84 -10.85 -11.31
C SER A 28 3.37 -10.89 -11.25
N PHE A 29 3.93 -11.86 -10.54
CA PHE A 29 5.39 -12.08 -10.54
C PHE A 29 5.93 -12.49 -11.92
N ASP A 30 5.09 -13.04 -12.80
CA ASP A 30 5.50 -13.41 -14.17
C ASP A 30 5.73 -12.16 -15.04
N ASP A 31 5.10 -11.04 -14.69
CA ASP A 31 5.30 -9.76 -15.39
C ASP A 31 6.60 -9.05 -14.97
N ILE A 32 7.26 -9.50 -13.92
CA ILE A 32 8.58 -8.99 -13.52
C ILE A 32 9.64 -9.62 -14.43
N ILE A 33 10.07 -8.86 -15.42
CA ILE A 33 11.07 -9.27 -16.41
C ILE A 33 12.45 -9.28 -15.76
N GLY A 34 13.22 -10.34 -16.05
CA GLY A 34 14.59 -10.54 -15.62
C GLY A 34 14.83 -11.90 -14.99
N GLU A 35 16.03 -12.40 -15.18
CA GLU A 35 16.51 -13.70 -14.69
C GLU A 35 17.73 -13.55 -13.77
N SER A 36 18.17 -12.34 -13.51
CA SER A 36 19.29 -12.09 -12.60
C SER A 36 19.01 -12.64 -11.20
N MET A 37 20.08 -12.95 -10.47
CA MET A 37 19.98 -13.39 -9.08
C MET A 37 19.22 -12.38 -8.21
N ALA A 38 19.36 -11.09 -8.53
CA ALA A 38 18.65 -10.01 -7.83
C ALA A 38 17.13 -10.08 -8.04
N ILE A 39 16.68 -10.27 -9.28
CA ILE A 39 15.26 -10.41 -9.61
C ILE A 39 14.67 -11.69 -9.00
N ASN A 40 15.38 -12.80 -9.09
CA ASN A 40 14.92 -14.05 -8.47
C ASN A 40 14.73 -13.90 -6.96
N LYS A 41 15.65 -13.19 -6.29
CA LYS A 41 15.51 -12.87 -4.86
C LYS A 41 14.31 -11.99 -4.55
N ILE A 42 14.02 -11.00 -5.39
CA ILE A 42 12.83 -10.13 -5.25
C ILE A 42 11.56 -10.97 -5.38
N LYS A 43 11.49 -11.86 -6.38
CA LYS A 43 10.34 -12.76 -6.56
C LYS A 43 10.16 -13.68 -5.35
N GLU A 44 11.22 -14.26 -4.84
CA GLU A 44 11.20 -15.11 -3.64
C GLU A 44 10.69 -14.36 -2.42
N LEU A 45 11.25 -13.19 -2.12
CA LEU A 45 10.81 -12.33 -1.01
C LEU A 45 9.36 -11.86 -1.19
N GLY A 46 8.96 -11.56 -2.41
CA GLY A 46 7.59 -11.18 -2.75
C GLY A 46 6.59 -12.33 -2.50
N HIS A 47 6.92 -13.54 -2.93
CA HIS A 47 6.11 -14.73 -2.64
C HIS A 47 6.01 -15.02 -1.13
N MET A 48 7.09 -14.84 -0.38
CA MET A 48 7.06 -14.95 1.08
C MET A 48 6.16 -13.88 1.70
N ALA A 49 6.28 -12.63 1.24
CA ALA A 49 5.45 -11.52 1.70
C ALA A 49 3.96 -11.75 1.39
N ALA A 50 3.63 -12.34 0.24
CA ALA A 50 2.27 -12.65 -0.16
C ALA A 50 1.57 -13.63 0.79
N LYS A 51 2.31 -14.54 1.44
CA LYS A 51 1.78 -15.53 2.39
C LYS A 51 1.43 -14.95 3.76
N THR A 52 1.74 -13.69 4.00
CA THR A 52 1.48 -13.00 5.28
C THR A 52 0.62 -11.76 5.06
N ASP A 53 0.02 -11.25 6.14
CA ASP A 53 -0.66 -9.95 6.15
C ASP A 53 0.23 -8.82 6.69
N SER A 54 1.51 -9.10 6.90
CA SER A 54 2.47 -8.10 7.38
C SER A 54 2.62 -6.94 6.41
N ASN A 55 2.88 -5.75 6.95
CA ASN A 55 3.23 -4.59 6.14
C ASN A 55 4.55 -4.85 5.40
N VAL A 56 4.64 -4.32 4.20
CA VAL A 56 5.83 -4.43 3.34
C VAL A 56 6.32 -3.03 2.97
N LEU A 57 7.61 -2.80 3.10
CA LEU A 57 8.28 -1.62 2.59
C LEU A 57 9.15 -2.01 1.39
N ILE A 58 8.86 -1.42 0.23
CA ILE A 58 9.61 -1.64 -1.01
C ILE A 58 10.51 -0.43 -1.24
N ILE A 59 11.80 -0.68 -1.34
CA ILE A 59 12.83 0.36 -1.50
C ILE A 59 13.44 0.23 -2.89
N GLY A 60 13.48 1.32 -3.63
CA GLY A 60 14.11 1.34 -4.96
C GLY A 60 13.96 2.69 -5.65
N GLU A 61 14.86 2.98 -6.56
CA GLU A 61 14.82 4.20 -7.38
C GLU A 61 13.53 4.28 -8.21
N SER A 62 13.24 5.46 -8.75
CA SER A 62 12.12 5.65 -9.68
C SER A 62 12.26 4.70 -10.89
N GLY A 63 11.14 4.12 -11.33
CA GLY A 63 11.11 3.23 -12.49
C GLY A 63 11.69 1.82 -12.27
N THR A 64 12.03 1.43 -11.03
CA THR A 64 12.57 0.08 -10.76
C THR A 64 11.53 -1.02 -10.67
N GLY A 65 10.23 -0.69 -10.74
CA GLY A 65 9.14 -1.67 -10.68
C GLY A 65 8.55 -1.88 -9.27
N LYS A 66 8.62 -0.88 -8.40
CA LYS A 66 8.06 -0.96 -7.04
C LYS A 66 6.55 -1.22 -7.05
N GLU A 67 5.79 -0.50 -7.86
CA GLU A 67 4.34 -0.70 -7.98
C GLU A 67 4.00 -2.07 -8.57
N LEU A 68 4.71 -2.50 -9.61
CA LEU A 68 4.55 -3.83 -10.20
C LEU A 68 4.79 -4.93 -9.16
N THR A 69 5.83 -4.78 -8.34
CA THR A 69 6.13 -5.71 -7.23
C THR A 69 5.02 -5.71 -6.18
N ALA A 70 4.48 -4.54 -5.81
CA ALA A 70 3.37 -4.44 -4.87
C ALA A 70 2.10 -5.12 -5.41
N GLN A 71 1.76 -4.93 -6.67
CA GLN A 71 0.64 -5.60 -7.34
C GLN A 71 0.83 -7.12 -7.40
N ALA A 72 2.04 -7.59 -7.73
CA ALA A 72 2.36 -9.01 -7.75
C ALA A 72 2.19 -9.66 -6.36
N ILE A 73 2.64 -8.99 -5.29
CA ILE A 73 2.43 -9.45 -3.91
C ILE A 73 0.94 -9.56 -3.59
N HIS A 74 0.15 -8.56 -3.97
CA HIS A 74 -1.30 -8.59 -3.76
C HIS A 74 -1.96 -9.75 -4.51
N ASN A 75 -1.65 -9.94 -5.78
CA ASN A 75 -2.24 -10.97 -6.64
C ASN A 75 -1.87 -12.40 -6.22
N ASP A 76 -0.75 -12.57 -5.52
CA ASP A 76 -0.31 -13.86 -4.96
C ASP A 76 -0.78 -14.06 -3.50
N SER A 77 -1.46 -13.08 -2.90
CA SER A 77 -1.92 -13.11 -1.52
C SER A 77 -3.32 -13.66 -1.35
N LEU A 78 -3.70 -13.92 -0.09
CA LEU A 78 -5.09 -14.25 0.26
C LEU A 78 -6.08 -13.14 -0.05
N ARG A 79 -5.58 -11.90 -0.22
CA ARG A 79 -6.39 -10.70 -0.54
C ARG A 79 -6.57 -10.44 -2.03
N LYS A 80 -6.12 -11.34 -2.90
CA LYS A 80 -6.14 -11.18 -4.38
C LYS A 80 -7.50 -10.90 -5.00
N LYS A 81 -8.59 -11.23 -4.32
CA LYS A 81 -9.97 -10.92 -4.74
C LYS A 81 -10.45 -9.54 -4.27
N GLY A 82 -9.75 -8.94 -3.31
CA GLY A 82 -10.05 -7.62 -2.78
C GLY A 82 -9.47 -6.50 -3.66
N PRO A 83 -9.80 -5.25 -3.35
CA PRO A 83 -9.29 -4.10 -4.08
C PRO A 83 -7.78 -3.92 -3.85
N PHE A 84 -7.11 -3.39 -4.89
CA PHE A 84 -5.75 -2.85 -4.81
C PHE A 84 -5.84 -1.36 -5.09
N VAL A 85 -5.68 -0.55 -4.07
CA VAL A 85 -5.82 0.91 -4.13
C VAL A 85 -4.45 1.56 -4.01
N THR A 86 -4.08 2.42 -4.96
CA THR A 86 -2.80 3.15 -4.95
C THR A 86 -3.01 4.60 -4.58
N ILE A 87 -2.10 5.12 -3.76
CA ILE A 87 -1.90 6.55 -3.51
C ILE A 87 -0.47 6.90 -3.89
N HIS A 88 -0.30 7.83 -4.82
CA HIS A 88 0.99 8.43 -5.14
C HIS A 88 1.17 9.67 -4.26
N CYS A 89 1.92 9.53 -3.17
CA CYS A 89 2.06 10.59 -2.16
C CYS A 89 2.71 11.86 -2.73
N SER A 90 3.61 11.73 -3.71
CA SER A 90 4.25 12.88 -4.38
C SER A 90 3.29 13.68 -5.27
N ALA A 91 2.19 13.08 -5.73
CA ALA A 91 1.24 13.70 -6.64
C ALA A 91 0.09 14.43 -5.93
N ILE A 92 -0.05 14.26 -4.61
CA ILE A 92 -1.15 14.84 -3.83
C ILE A 92 -0.61 16.00 -2.99
N PRO A 93 -1.21 17.20 -3.09
CA PRO A 93 -0.87 18.31 -2.20
C PRO A 93 -1.06 17.93 -0.73
N ASN A 94 -0.18 18.42 0.14
CA ASN A 94 -0.21 18.07 1.57
C ASN A 94 -1.56 18.36 2.22
N GLU A 95 -2.20 19.46 1.84
CA GLU A 95 -3.51 19.87 2.36
C GLU A 95 -4.64 18.89 2.01
N MET A 96 -4.47 18.13 0.93
CA MET A 96 -5.45 17.15 0.45
C MET A 96 -5.13 15.71 0.87
N MET A 97 -3.89 15.44 1.29
CA MET A 97 -3.41 14.08 1.60
C MET A 97 -4.26 13.41 2.67
N GLU A 98 -4.58 14.14 3.72
CA GLU A 98 -5.37 13.62 4.83
C GLU A 98 -6.78 13.23 4.38
N MET A 99 -7.43 14.09 3.61
CA MET A 99 -8.77 13.82 3.07
C MET A 99 -8.76 12.65 2.09
N GLU A 100 -7.75 12.54 1.22
CA GLU A 100 -7.60 11.42 0.29
C GLU A 100 -7.41 10.10 1.02
N LEU A 101 -6.61 10.06 2.10
CA LEU A 101 -6.36 8.84 2.85
C LEU A 101 -7.53 8.43 3.75
N PHE A 102 -8.01 9.35 4.58
CA PHE A 102 -8.93 9.07 5.68
C PHE A 102 -10.37 9.44 5.36
N GLY A 103 -10.61 10.22 4.28
CA GLY A 103 -11.93 10.71 3.95
C GLY A 103 -12.44 11.81 4.87
N ASP A 104 -13.71 12.13 4.72
CA ASP A 104 -14.44 13.09 5.56
C ASP A 104 -15.82 12.53 5.91
N GLU A 105 -15.97 12.09 7.16
CA GLU A 105 -17.23 11.53 7.66
C GLU A 105 -18.39 12.55 7.61
N LYS A 106 -18.10 13.82 7.85
CA LYS A 106 -19.12 14.87 7.87
C LYS A 106 -19.71 15.13 6.49
N ASN A 107 -18.90 15.02 5.46
CA ASN A 107 -19.29 15.22 4.06
C ASN A 107 -19.56 13.91 3.32
N TYR A 108 -19.59 12.77 4.02
CA TYR A 108 -19.80 11.44 3.44
C TYR A 108 -18.81 11.09 2.32
N GLN A 109 -17.58 11.58 2.43
CA GLN A 109 -16.52 11.30 1.47
C GLN A 109 -15.65 10.15 1.98
N MET A 110 -15.65 9.03 1.26
CA MET A 110 -14.81 7.87 1.58
C MET A 110 -13.34 8.15 1.28
N GLY A 111 -12.47 7.80 2.22
CA GLY A 111 -11.03 7.81 2.02
C GLY A 111 -10.52 6.54 1.33
N LYS A 112 -9.27 6.58 0.86
CA LYS A 112 -8.62 5.44 0.20
C LYS A 112 -8.46 4.24 1.12
N ILE A 113 -8.28 4.45 2.42
CA ILE A 113 -8.23 3.37 3.42
C ILE A 113 -9.54 2.57 3.42
N GLU A 114 -10.69 3.25 3.40
CA GLU A 114 -12.00 2.57 3.34
C GLU A 114 -12.22 1.86 2.01
N LEU A 115 -11.80 2.49 0.90
CA LEU A 115 -11.91 1.88 -0.44
C LEU A 115 -11.04 0.62 -0.58
N ALA A 116 -9.93 0.54 0.17
CA ALA A 116 -9.03 -0.61 0.16
C ALA A 116 -9.43 -1.72 1.15
N GLU A 117 -10.55 -1.57 1.86
CA GLU A 117 -11.00 -2.57 2.85
C GLU A 117 -11.12 -3.97 2.24
N ASN A 118 -10.64 -4.97 2.98
CA ASN A 118 -10.50 -6.37 2.56
C ASN A 118 -9.49 -6.61 1.43
N GLY A 119 -8.73 -5.59 1.08
CA GLY A 119 -7.68 -5.63 0.06
C GLY A 119 -6.36 -5.05 0.55
N THR A 120 -5.70 -4.34 -0.35
CA THR A 120 -4.38 -3.74 -0.13
C THR A 120 -4.40 -2.26 -0.50
N LEU A 121 -3.87 -1.43 0.37
CA LEU A 121 -3.53 -0.04 0.09
C LEU A 121 -2.03 0.06 -0.18
N PHE A 122 -1.68 0.54 -1.38
CA PHE A 122 -0.31 0.82 -1.77
C PHE A 122 -0.01 2.31 -1.65
N LEU A 123 0.91 2.66 -0.76
CA LEU A 123 1.38 4.02 -0.52
C LEU A 123 2.70 4.22 -1.24
N ASP A 124 2.64 4.80 -2.44
CA ASP A 124 3.82 5.03 -3.26
C ASP A 124 4.51 6.34 -2.87
N GLU A 125 5.84 6.30 -2.77
CA GLU A 125 6.68 7.45 -2.40
C GLU A 125 6.28 8.06 -1.04
N ILE A 126 6.23 7.24 0.00
CA ILE A 126 5.72 7.61 1.33
C ILE A 126 6.55 8.72 2.01
N GLU A 127 7.77 8.96 1.56
CA GLU A 127 8.64 10.05 2.02
C GLU A 127 8.05 11.45 1.80
N TYR A 128 7.06 11.58 0.90
CA TYR A 128 6.35 12.84 0.63
C TYR A 128 5.14 13.07 1.53
N MET A 129 4.80 12.12 2.39
CA MET A 129 3.67 12.27 3.32
C MET A 129 3.97 13.31 4.38
N SER A 130 3.01 14.23 4.62
CA SER A 130 3.13 15.24 5.69
C SER A 130 3.24 14.61 7.08
N PHE A 131 3.88 15.32 8.01
CA PHE A 131 4.15 14.80 9.36
C PHE A 131 2.86 14.53 10.14
N GLU A 132 1.82 15.36 9.94
CA GLU A 132 0.49 15.16 10.52
C GLU A 132 -0.17 13.89 9.97
N CYS A 133 -0.10 13.70 8.66
CA CYS A 133 -0.64 12.53 7.99
C CYS A 133 0.08 11.23 8.42
N GLN A 134 1.40 11.29 8.61
CA GLN A 134 2.18 10.18 9.18
C GLN A 134 1.69 9.79 10.58
N SER A 135 1.36 10.78 11.43
CA SER A 135 0.83 10.51 12.78
C SER A 135 -0.50 9.79 12.72
N LYS A 136 -1.43 10.27 11.90
CA LYS A 136 -2.75 9.66 11.74
C LYS A 136 -2.66 8.26 11.14
N LEU A 137 -1.77 8.06 10.19
CA LEU A 137 -1.54 6.73 9.62
C LEU A 137 -1.00 5.76 10.67
N PHE A 138 -0.08 6.19 11.52
CA PHE A 138 0.43 5.38 12.62
C PHE A 138 -0.67 4.99 13.62
N GLU A 139 -1.51 5.95 14.02
CA GLU A 139 -2.66 5.68 14.88
C GLU A 139 -3.62 4.66 14.25
N PHE A 140 -3.94 4.82 12.98
CA PHE A 140 -4.77 3.87 12.24
C PHE A 140 -4.13 2.48 12.19
N LEU A 141 -2.84 2.37 11.90
CA LEU A 141 -2.14 1.08 11.83
C LEU A 141 -2.13 0.33 13.18
N ASN A 142 -2.17 1.05 14.29
CA ASN A 142 -2.25 0.47 15.62
C ASN A 142 -3.67 0.05 15.99
N SER A 143 -4.65 0.91 15.77
CA SER A 143 -6.03 0.68 16.17
C SER A 143 -6.83 -0.16 15.17
N LYS A 144 -6.49 -0.04 13.88
CA LYS A 144 -7.31 -0.52 12.76
C LYS A 144 -8.73 0.04 12.77
N VAL A 145 -8.92 1.20 13.39
CA VAL A 145 -10.22 1.88 13.50
C VAL A 145 -10.17 3.20 12.75
N LEU A 146 -11.17 3.41 11.91
CA LEU A 146 -11.42 4.66 11.20
C LEU A 146 -12.92 4.98 11.29
N HIS A 147 -13.28 6.22 11.67
CA HIS A 147 -14.67 6.64 11.84
C HIS A 147 -15.49 5.66 12.69
N GLN A 148 -14.93 5.27 13.85
CA GLN A 148 -15.54 4.36 14.83
C GLN A 148 -15.80 2.93 14.30
N ARG A 149 -15.27 2.57 13.14
CA ARG A 149 -15.41 1.27 12.49
C ARG A 149 -14.04 0.60 12.31
N LYS A 150 -13.97 -0.71 12.56
CA LYS A 150 -12.78 -1.50 12.21
C LYS A 150 -12.68 -1.65 10.70
N ILE A 151 -11.49 -1.36 10.16
CA ILE A 151 -11.16 -1.50 8.74
C ILE A 151 -10.03 -2.52 8.60
N ASP A 152 -10.28 -3.59 7.87
CA ASP A 152 -9.29 -4.59 7.55
C ASP A 152 -8.63 -4.29 6.21
N VAL A 153 -7.44 -3.72 6.25
CA VAL A 153 -6.63 -3.38 5.07
C VAL A 153 -5.18 -3.73 5.31
N ARG A 154 -4.54 -4.31 4.29
CA ARG A 154 -3.09 -4.52 4.25
C ARG A 154 -2.40 -3.29 3.69
N ILE A 155 -1.27 -2.90 4.26
CA ILE A 155 -0.45 -1.79 3.76
C ILE A 155 0.82 -2.33 3.11
N ILE A 156 1.07 -1.87 1.88
CA ILE A 156 2.37 -1.94 1.20
C ILE A 156 2.79 -0.50 0.94
N ALA A 157 3.99 -0.13 1.33
CA ALA A 157 4.54 1.19 1.09
C ALA A 157 5.79 1.11 0.22
N SER A 158 6.06 2.16 -0.54
CA SER A 158 7.30 2.29 -1.30
C SER A 158 8.03 3.59 -0.97
N THR A 159 9.33 3.57 -1.17
CA THR A 159 10.20 4.75 -1.05
C THR A 159 11.37 4.66 -2.03
N GLN A 160 11.86 5.82 -2.46
CA GLN A 160 13.07 5.94 -3.27
C GLN A 160 14.33 6.19 -2.43
N ILE A 161 14.17 6.53 -1.16
CA ILE A 161 15.23 6.97 -0.28
C ILE A 161 15.34 6.07 0.96
N ASP A 162 16.44 6.20 1.68
CA ASP A 162 16.59 5.61 3.00
C ASP A 162 15.72 6.36 4.02
N LEU A 163 14.56 5.78 4.36
CA LEU A 163 13.65 6.37 5.35
C LEU A 163 14.27 6.44 6.74
N LEU A 164 15.19 5.55 7.11
CA LEU A 164 15.85 5.60 8.40
C LEU A 164 16.74 6.86 8.51
N HIS A 165 17.38 7.26 7.40
CA HIS A 165 18.09 8.53 7.35
C HIS A 165 17.13 9.72 7.58
N ARG A 166 15.94 9.69 6.98
CA ARG A 166 14.89 10.71 7.20
C ARG A 166 14.39 10.72 8.64
N VAL A 167 14.28 9.56 9.29
CA VAL A 167 13.93 9.46 10.72
C VAL A 167 14.99 10.18 11.56
N ASN A 168 16.29 9.94 11.30
CA ASN A 168 17.38 10.59 12.02
C ASN A 168 17.41 12.10 11.79
N GLN A 169 16.93 12.58 10.66
CA GLN A 169 16.76 14.01 10.35
C GLN A 169 15.46 14.61 10.91
N GLN A 170 14.62 13.82 11.59
CA GLN A 170 13.29 14.22 12.10
C GLN A 170 12.32 14.65 10.99
N LEU A 171 12.50 14.15 9.77
CA LEU A 171 11.64 14.39 8.61
C LEU A 171 10.65 13.25 8.36
N PHE A 172 10.81 12.13 9.04
CA PHE A 172 9.91 11.00 9.02
C PHE A 172 9.77 10.43 10.44
N LYS A 173 8.57 9.98 10.83
CA LYS A 173 8.33 9.43 12.16
C LYS A 173 8.93 8.03 12.30
N GLY A 174 9.80 7.85 13.31
CA GLY A 174 10.43 6.55 13.58
C GLY A 174 9.40 5.46 13.89
N GLU A 175 8.37 5.77 14.65
CA GLU A 175 7.29 4.86 14.99
C GLU A 175 6.57 4.32 13.74
N LEU A 176 6.26 5.19 12.78
CA LEU A 176 5.66 4.81 11.51
C LEU A 176 6.63 3.96 10.68
N TYR A 177 7.91 4.36 10.60
CA TYR A 177 8.93 3.59 9.89
C TYR A 177 8.97 2.14 10.38
N TYR A 178 9.09 1.92 11.69
CA TYR A 178 9.15 0.57 12.25
C TYR A 178 7.83 -0.21 12.08
N LYS A 179 6.70 0.48 12.05
CA LYS A 179 5.40 -0.14 11.80
C LYS A 179 5.25 -0.63 10.35
N LEU A 180 5.84 0.09 9.40
CA LEU A 180 5.79 -0.24 7.97
C LEU A 180 6.87 -1.25 7.58
N ASN A 181 8.07 -1.16 8.16
CA ASN A 181 9.24 -1.96 7.80
C ASN A 181 9.24 -3.32 8.53
N VAL A 182 8.14 -4.07 8.44
CA VAL A 182 8.06 -5.44 8.98
C VAL A 182 8.75 -6.40 8.02
N LEU A 183 8.41 -6.33 6.74
CA LEU A 183 9.13 -6.98 5.65
C LEU A 183 9.64 -5.91 4.71
N HIS A 184 10.88 -6.00 4.27
CA HIS A 184 11.40 -5.06 3.28
C HIS A 184 11.96 -5.77 2.06
N ILE A 185 11.75 -5.15 0.90
CA ILE A 185 12.23 -5.61 -0.40
C ILE A 185 13.01 -4.47 -1.04
N VAL A 186 14.27 -4.69 -1.32
CA VAL A 186 15.12 -3.70 -2.01
C VAL A 186 15.22 -4.10 -3.48
N ILE A 187 14.79 -3.21 -4.36
CA ILE A 187 14.86 -3.40 -5.82
C ILE A 187 16.07 -2.61 -6.34
N PRO A 188 17.13 -3.29 -6.79
CA PRO A 188 18.29 -2.61 -7.33
C PRO A 188 17.95 -1.94 -8.67
N PRO A 189 18.60 -0.82 -9.00
CA PRO A 189 18.41 -0.16 -10.28
C PRO A 189 18.92 -1.04 -11.44
N LEU A 190 18.37 -0.82 -12.64
CA LEU A 190 18.70 -1.61 -13.84
C LEU A 190 20.19 -1.64 -14.15
N ARG A 191 20.93 -0.56 -13.88
CA ARG A 191 22.39 -0.52 -14.08
C ARG A 191 23.19 -1.52 -13.24
N GLN A 192 22.59 -2.02 -12.15
CA GLN A 192 23.20 -3.05 -11.27
C GLN A 192 22.76 -4.47 -11.62
N ARG A 193 21.87 -4.63 -12.61
CA ARG A 193 21.37 -5.91 -13.09
C ARG A 193 21.35 -5.96 -14.63
N ARG A 194 22.55 -5.76 -15.20
CA ARG A 194 22.76 -5.63 -16.65
C ARG A 194 22.41 -6.88 -17.46
N ASP A 195 22.27 -8.02 -16.78
CA ASP A 195 21.90 -9.30 -17.40
C ASP A 195 20.37 -9.46 -17.58
N ASP A 196 19.60 -8.52 -17.08
CA ASP A 196 18.16 -8.42 -17.27
C ASP A 196 17.82 -7.50 -18.45
#